data_75915442e6e617550f5645ef9d19dffb
#
_entry.id   75915442e6e617550f5645ef9d19dffb
#
_cell.length_a   1.000
_cell.length_b   1.000
_cell.length_c   1.000
_cell.angle_alpha   90.00
_cell.angle_beta   90.00
_cell.angle_gamma   90.00
#
_symmetry.space_group_name_H-M   'P 1'
#
loop_
_entity.id
_entity.type
_entity.pdbx_description
1 polymer ?
#
loop_
_entity_poly.entity_id
_entity_poly.type
_entity_poly.pdbx_seq_one_letter_code
_entity_poly.pdbx_strand_id
1 'polypeptide(L)'
;MSRALRRALLVSLAFIVVAVAGRARAATADGPLGKVRRTNDRIMGLLRKQARSPAGAKPIDRELTRVVAQFLDFPELARLALGRHWEARSATERQEFSELLRQLIERSYLKQLRSNLNYTVRYLGEKIVGDQAEISTSIEVKRKGRSEALVIQYKMRRGTGGWMVYDVITDDVSVVRNYRSQFNRIIQRQSYNALLEKLRRKLKDPA
;
A
#
# COMPACT_ATOMS: atom_id res chain seq x y z
N MET A 1 50.08 52.99 -24.49
CA MET A 1 49.05 52.01 -24.85
C MET A 1 48.14 51.80 -23.66
N SER A 2 47.04 52.15 -23.77
CA SER A 2 45.98 52.89 -23.16
C SER A 2 45.17 52.01 -22.18
N ARG A 3 45.02 52.58 -20.97
CA ARG A 3 44.22 52.04 -19.83
C ARG A 3 42.68 52.14 -20.02
N ALA A 4 42.21 52.17 -21.26
CA ALA A 4 40.85 52.59 -21.56
C ALA A 4 39.86 51.43 -21.90
N LEU A 5 40.27 50.15 -21.71
CA LEU A 5 39.36 49.06 -22.13
C LEU A 5 38.96 48.12 -20.98
N ARG A 6 38.86 48.64 -19.75
CA ARG A 6 38.36 47.88 -18.59
C ARG A 6 37.06 48.43 -17.99
N ARG A 7 36.25 49.04 -18.80
CA ARG A 7 34.90 49.47 -18.41
C ARG A 7 33.92 48.98 -19.43
N ALA A 8 33.27 47.85 -19.13
CA ALA A 8 31.91 47.48 -19.51
C ALA A 8 31.79 45.97 -19.40
N LEU A 9 31.09 45.52 -18.52
CA LEU A 9 29.92 44.63 -18.46
C LEU A 9 29.85 43.93 -17.11
N LEU A 10 29.43 44.66 -16.12
CA LEU A 10 28.73 44.10 -14.99
C LEU A 10 27.29 43.85 -15.45
N VAL A 11 27.04 42.74 -16.12
CA VAL A 11 25.71 42.22 -16.28
C VAL A 11 25.36 41.51 -15.00
N SER A 12 24.58 42.19 -14.18
CA SER A 12 23.91 41.65 -13.03
C SER A 12 22.95 40.51 -13.47
N LEU A 13 23.46 39.26 -13.38
CA LEU A 13 22.58 38.11 -13.51
C LEU A 13 21.84 37.95 -12.17
N ALA A 14 20.69 38.62 -12.08
CA ALA A 14 19.74 38.39 -11.00
C ALA A 14 19.26 36.94 -11.12
N PHE A 15 19.82 36.05 -10.36
CA PHE A 15 19.27 34.74 -10.10
C PHE A 15 17.95 34.96 -9.37
N ILE A 16 16.85 34.94 -10.11
CA ILE A 16 15.52 34.74 -9.53
C ILE A 16 15.51 33.29 -9.03
N VAL A 17 15.91 33.10 -7.77
CA VAL A 17 15.58 31.88 -7.02
C VAL A 17 14.06 31.91 -6.86
N VAL A 18 13.35 31.29 -7.79
CA VAL A 18 11.98 30.90 -7.57
C VAL A 18 12.02 29.82 -6.49
N ALA A 19 11.96 30.30 -5.25
CA ALA A 19 11.64 29.44 -4.12
C ALA A 19 10.23 28.89 -4.42
N VAL A 20 10.17 27.72 -5.06
CA VAL A 20 8.98 26.88 -5.00
C VAL A 20 8.86 26.48 -3.54
N ALA A 21 8.28 27.37 -2.75
CA ALA A 21 7.78 27.04 -1.44
C ALA A 21 6.70 25.98 -1.68
N GLY A 22 7.13 24.72 -1.73
CA GLY A 22 6.26 23.60 -1.56
C GLY A 22 5.53 23.86 -0.25
N ARG A 23 4.31 24.38 -0.34
CA ARG A 23 3.41 24.44 0.81
C ARG A 23 3.31 23.01 1.29
N ALA A 24 4.02 22.71 2.37
CA ALA A 24 3.76 21.53 3.17
C ALA A 24 2.29 21.67 3.60
N ARG A 25 1.41 21.06 2.81
CA ARG A 25 0.00 21.03 3.11
C ARG A 25 -0.07 20.20 4.38
N ALA A 26 -0.41 20.86 5.49
CA ALA A 26 -0.58 20.19 6.76
C ALA A 26 -1.44 18.95 6.49
N ALA A 27 -0.94 17.76 6.88
CA ALA A 27 -1.62 16.49 6.66
C ALA A 27 -3.01 16.61 7.28
N THR A 28 -4.03 16.85 6.45
CA THR A 28 -5.41 16.97 6.93
C THR A 28 -5.83 15.61 7.43
N ALA A 29 -6.68 15.56 8.46
CA ALA A 29 -7.22 14.30 8.96
C ALA A 29 -7.79 13.43 7.82
N ASP A 30 -8.33 14.05 6.76
CA ASP A 30 -8.89 13.38 5.59
C ASP A 30 -7.88 13.13 4.44
N GLY A 31 -6.61 13.50 4.62
CA GLY A 31 -5.52 13.22 3.69
C GLY A 31 -5.11 11.75 3.68
N PRO A 32 -4.22 11.35 2.72
CA PRO A 32 -3.76 9.96 2.61
C PRO A 32 -3.01 9.49 3.86
N LEU A 33 -2.15 10.32 4.45
CA LEU A 33 -1.47 10.01 5.71
C LEU A 33 -2.47 9.85 6.87
N GLY A 34 -3.47 10.74 6.95
CA GLY A 34 -4.55 10.63 7.94
C GLY A 34 -5.34 9.34 7.81
N LYS A 35 -5.63 8.89 6.57
CA LYS A 35 -6.27 7.60 6.30
C LYS A 35 -5.42 6.43 6.81
N VAL A 36 -4.11 6.41 6.53
CA VAL A 36 -3.19 5.36 7.01
C VAL A 36 -3.16 5.34 8.53
N ARG A 37 -3.03 6.51 9.19
CA ARG A 37 -3.02 6.60 10.67
C ARG A 37 -4.29 6.02 11.28
N ARG A 38 -5.46 6.51 10.89
CA ARG A 38 -6.75 6.03 11.43
C ARG A 38 -6.95 4.53 11.21
N THR A 39 -6.52 4.01 10.06
CA THR A 39 -6.61 2.58 9.77
C THR A 39 -5.71 1.78 10.70
N ASN A 40 -4.45 2.19 10.87
CA ASN A 40 -3.51 1.53 11.79
C ASN A 40 -4.00 1.58 13.25
N ASP A 41 -4.47 2.74 13.71
CA ASP A 41 -4.99 2.90 15.08
C ASP A 41 -6.20 1.98 15.34
N ARG A 42 -7.10 1.87 14.36
CA ARG A 42 -8.26 0.98 14.44
C ARG A 42 -7.85 -0.49 14.46
N ILE A 43 -6.92 -0.90 13.61
CA ILE A 43 -6.38 -2.26 13.60
C ILE A 43 -5.74 -2.59 14.94
N MET A 44 -4.88 -1.71 15.47
CA MET A 44 -4.22 -1.91 16.75
C MET A 44 -5.23 -2.00 17.92
N GLY A 45 -6.26 -1.16 17.89
CA GLY A 45 -7.34 -1.22 18.88
C GLY A 45 -8.06 -2.56 18.87
N LEU A 46 -8.38 -3.09 17.69
CA LEU A 46 -9.03 -4.40 17.52
C LEU A 46 -8.12 -5.56 17.97
N LEU A 47 -6.84 -5.53 17.61
CA LEU A 47 -5.87 -6.55 18.02
C LEU A 47 -5.66 -6.58 19.53
N ARG A 48 -5.56 -5.42 20.18
CA ARG A 48 -5.48 -5.34 21.65
C ARG A 48 -6.74 -5.88 22.33
N LYS A 49 -7.92 -5.61 21.76
CA LYS A 49 -9.19 -6.18 22.23
C LYS A 49 -9.21 -7.69 22.11
N GLN A 50 -8.75 -8.23 20.97
CA GLN A 50 -8.65 -9.67 20.73
C GLN A 50 -7.70 -10.37 21.72
N ALA A 51 -6.55 -9.75 22.00
CA ALA A 51 -5.58 -10.27 22.95
C ALA A 51 -6.13 -10.36 24.39
N ARG A 52 -7.03 -9.43 24.77
CA ARG A 52 -7.68 -9.43 26.09
C ARG A 52 -8.87 -10.38 26.20
N SER A 53 -9.48 -10.77 25.11
CA SER A 53 -10.68 -11.63 25.07
C SER A 53 -10.62 -12.60 23.90
N PRO A 54 -9.86 -13.69 24.00
CA PRO A 54 -9.71 -14.68 22.92
C PRO A 54 -11.04 -15.32 22.48
N ALA A 55 -12.00 -15.48 23.39
CA ALA A 55 -13.33 -16.00 23.07
C ALA A 55 -14.12 -15.12 22.09
N GLY A 56 -13.79 -13.81 22.00
CA GLY A 56 -14.35 -12.85 21.08
C GLY A 56 -13.64 -12.76 19.72
N ALA A 57 -12.82 -13.71 19.34
CA ALA A 57 -11.98 -13.63 18.14
C ALA A 57 -12.79 -13.48 16.84
N LYS A 58 -13.82 -14.28 16.61
CA LYS A 58 -14.62 -14.28 15.36
C LYS A 58 -15.27 -12.92 15.02
N PRO A 59 -15.92 -12.20 15.95
CA PRO A 59 -16.42 -10.85 15.69
C PRO A 59 -15.32 -9.86 15.34
N ILE A 60 -14.17 -9.94 16.02
CA ILE A 60 -13.03 -9.05 15.80
C ILE A 60 -12.41 -9.31 14.43
N ASP A 61 -12.30 -10.56 14.00
CA ASP A 61 -11.83 -10.92 12.67
C ASP A 61 -12.69 -10.32 11.55
N ARG A 62 -14.01 -10.37 11.72
CA ARG A 62 -14.94 -9.73 10.77
C ARG A 62 -14.76 -8.21 10.71
N GLU A 63 -14.50 -7.59 11.85
CA GLU A 63 -14.25 -6.14 11.91
C GLU A 63 -12.89 -5.81 11.26
N LEU A 64 -11.84 -6.58 11.52
CA LEU A 64 -10.53 -6.43 10.87
C LEU A 64 -10.65 -6.57 9.35
N THR A 65 -11.37 -7.60 8.86
CA THR A 65 -11.64 -7.78 7.42
C THR A 65 -12.33 -6.55 6.83
N ARG A 66 -13.33 -6.00 7.53
CA ARG A 66 -14.04 -4.79 7.07
C ARG A 66 -13.10 -3.58 7.00
N VAL A 67 -12.25 -3.38 8.03
CA VAL A 67 -11.27 -2.29 8.05
C VAL A 67 -10.31 -2.40 6.87
N VAL A 68 -9.80 -3.61 6.58
CA VAL A 68 -8.91 -3.88 5.44
C VAL A 68 -9.64 -3.63 4.11
N ALA A 69 -10.89 -4.08 3.98
CA ALA A 69 -11.70 -3.86 2.78
C ALA A 69 -11.97 -2.37 2.50
N GLN A 70 -12.07 -1.53 3.54
CA GLN A 70 -12.21 -0.08 3.41
C GLN A 70 -10.90 0.66 3.19
N PHE A 71 -9.78 -0.03 3.34
CA PHE A 71 -8.44 0.54 3.18
C PHE A 71 -7.81 0.21 1.83
N LEU A 72 -8.00 -1.02 1.34
CA LEU A 72 -7.43 -1.50 0.09
C LEU A 72 -8.38 -1.29 -1.09
N ASP A 73 -7.83 -0.81 -2.21
CA ASP A 73 -8.51 -0.75 -3.50
C ASP A 73 -8.35 -2.09 -4.22
N PHE A 74 -9.17 -3.06 -3.84
CA PHE A 74 -9.07 -4.41 -4.41
C PHE A 74 -9.30 -4.46 -5.92
N PRO A 75 -10.22 -3.71 -6.54
CA PRO A 75 -10.37 -3.67 -7.99
C PRO A 75 -9.09 -3.21 -8.70
N GLU A 76 -8.48 -2.13 -8.24
CA GLU A 76 -7.25 -1.62 -8.84
C GLU A 76 -6.06 -2.54 -8.58
N LEU A 77 -5.94 -3.08 -7.37
CA LEU A 77 -4.91 -4.05 -7.01
C LEU A 77 -5.02 -5.30 -7.91
N ALA A 78 -6.23 -5.83 -8.13
CA ALA A 78 -6.47 -6.97 -8.99
C ALA A 78 -6.10 -6.67 -10.46
N ARG A 79 -6.54 -5.52 -10.99
CA ARG A 79 -6.21 -5.06 -12.34
C ARG A 79 -4.69 -5.01 -12.53
N LEU A 80 -3.99 -4.40 -11.60
CA LEU A 80 -2.53 -4.26 -11.64
C LEU A 80 -1.81 -5.61 -11.46
N ALA A 81 -2.33 -6.49 -10.60
CA ALA A 81 -1.73 -7.81 -10.36
C ALA A 81 -1.91 -8.76 -11.56
N LEU A 82 -3.04 -8.69 -12.27
CA LEU A 82 -3.23 -9.47 -13.50
C LEU A 82 -2.49 -8.86 -14.68
N GLY A 83 -2.24 -7.54 -14.66
CA GLY A 83 -1.43 -6.80 -15.63
C GLY A 83 -1.94 -6.96 -17.06
N ARG A 84 -1.05 -7.33 -17.98
CA ARG A 84 -1.35 -7.50 -19.43
C ARG A 84 -2.47 -8.49 -19.75
N HIS A 85 -2.80 -9.38 -18.81
CA HIS A 85 -3.85 -10.38 -19.02
C HIS A 85 -5.24 -9.85 -18.66
N TRP A 86 -5.32 -8.65 -18.05
CA TRP A 86 -6.59 -8.06 -17.58
C TRP A 86 -7.55 -7.74 -18.71
N GLU A 87 -7.05 -7.10 -19.78
CA GLU A 87 -7.91 -6.63 -20.88
C GLU A 87 -8.53 -7.78 -21.67
N ALA A 88 -7.88 -8.91 -21.72
CA ALA A 88 -8.38 -10.12 -22.39
C ALA A 88 -9.44 -10.88 -21.56
N ARG A 89 -9.85 -10.37 -20.40
CA ARG A 89 -10.84 -11.02 -19.53
C ARG A 89 -12.19 -10.35 -19.65
N SER A 90 -13.25 -11.17 -19.62
CA SER A 90 -14.62 -10.68 -19.49
C SER A 90 -14.86 -9.99 -18.15
N ALA A 91 -15.95 -9.23 -18.04
CA ALA A 91 -16.34 -8.60 -16.76
C ALA A 91 -16.53 -9.63 -15.64
N THR A 92 -17.15 -10.76 -15.94
CA THR A 92 -17.36 -11.87 -14.99
C THR A 92 -16.04 -12.48 -14.54
N GLU A 93 -15.10 -12.74 -15.45
CA GLU A 93 -13.76 -13.27 -15.11
C GLU A 93 -12.97 -12.28 -14.26
N ARG A 94 -13.02 -10.99 -14.58
CA ARG A 94 -12.39 -9.92 -13.78
C ARG A 94 -12.96 -9.86 -12.36
N GLN A 95 -14.27 -9.97 -12.24
CA GLN A 95 -14.95 -9.97 -10.94
C GLN A 95 -14.56 -11.20 -10.11
N GLU A 96 -14.61 -12.39 -10.70
CA GLU A 96 -14.23 -13.63 -10.02
C GLU A 96 -12.76 -13.60 -9.56
N PHE A 97 -11.84 -13.21 -10.44
CA PHE A 97 -10.44 -13.09 -10.10
C PHE A 97 -10.21 -12.08 -8.96
N SER A 98 -10.86 -10.91 -9.02
CA SER A 98 -10.76 -9.88 -7.99
C SER A 98 -11.23 -10.38 -6.63
N GLU A 99 -12.32 -11.14 -6.60
CA GLU A 99 -12.87 -11.70 -5.37
C GLU A 99 -11.95 -12.78 -4.77
N LEU A 100 -11.42 -13.70 -5.60
CA LEU A 100 -10.46 -14.70 -5.14
C LEU A 100 -9.18 -14.07 -4.59
N LEU A 101 -8.66 -13.05 -5.27
CA LEU A 101 -7.48 -12.33 -4.83
C LEU A 101 -7.75 -11.55 -3.53
N ARG A 102 -8.92 -10.91 -3.41
CA ARG A 102 -9.35 -10.22 -2.18
C ARG A 102 -9.33 -11.18 -1.00
N GLN A 103 -10.00 -12.32 -1.12
CA GLN A 103 -10.06 -13.33 -0.06
C GLN A 103 -8.67 -13.84 0.33
N LEU A 104 -7.80 -14.07 -0.64
CA LEU A 104 -6.44 -14.52 -0.40
C LEU A 104 -5.62 -13.48 0.38
N ILE A 105 -5.73 -12.20 0.00
CA ILE A 105 -5.02 -11.10 0.67
C ILE A 105 -5.56 -10.91 2.08
N GLU A 106 -6.88 -10.84 2.26
CA GLU A 106 -7.53 -10.69 3.57
C GLU A 106 -7.08 -11.78 4.53
N ARG A 107 -7.10 -13.03 4.08
CA ARG A 107 -6.69 -14.18 4.90
C ARG A 107 -5.20 -14.12 5.26
N SER A 108 -4.32 -13.83 4.30
CA SER A 108 -2.88 -13.73 4.52
C SER A 108 -2.55 -12.58 5.47
N TYR A 109 -3.23 -11.44 5.30
CA TYR A 109 -3.03 -10.26 6.14
C TYR A 109 -3.51 -10.48 7.59
N LEU A 110 -4.68 -11.09 7.79
CA LEU A 110 -5.20 -11.42 9.12
C LEU A 110 -4.26 -12.38 9.87
N LYS A 111 -3.70 -13.38 9.17
CA LYS A 111 -2.69 -14.28 9.75
C LYS A 111 -1.45 -13.51 10.21
N GLN A 112 -0.97 -12.60 9.40
CA GLN A 112 0.21 -11.78 9.72
C GLN A 112 -0.05 -10.81 10.88
N LEU A 113 -1.22 -10.18 10.93
CA LEU A 113 -1.59 -9.30 12.03
C LEU A 113 -1.62 -10.03 13.38
N ARG A 114 -2.14 -11.25 13.42
CA ARG A 114 -2.22 -12.06 14.65
C ARG A 114 -0.84 -12.49 15.15
N SER A 115 0.12 -12.69 14.27
CA SER A 115 1.47 -13.13 14.65
C SER A 115 2.34 -12.01 15.23
N ASN A 116 1.95 -10.73 15.05
CA ASN A 116 2.74 -9.57 15.44
C ASN A 116 1.87 -8.54 16.17
N LEU A 117 1.55 -8.80 17.44
CA LEU A 117 0.71 -7.89 18.25
C LEU A 117 1.45 -6.70 18.85
N ASN A 118 2.78 -6.74 18.91
CA ASN A 118 3.62 -5.72 19.54
C ASN A 118 4.50 -5.05 18.48
N TYR A 119 3.98 -4.03 17.84
CA TYR A 119 4.74 -3.17 16.94
C TYR A 119 4.43 -1.69 17.18
N THR A 120 5.41 -0.85 16.88
CA THR A 120 5.26 0.60 16.89
C THR A 120 5.38 1.12 15.46
N VAL A 121 4.46 1.98 15.05
CA VAL A 121 4.47 2.61 13.72
C VAL A 121 5.01 4.02 13.82
N ARG A 122 6.05 4.32 13.06
CA ARG A 122 6.55 5.68 12.83
C ARG A 122 6.17 6.11 11.42
N TYR A 123 5.59 7.29 11.29
CA TYR A 123 5.21 7.87 10.01
C TYR A 123 6.36 8.74 9.51
N LEU A 124 6.97 8.35 8.38
CA LEU A 124 8.18 8.97 7.86
C LEU A 124 7.88 10.13 6.90
N GLY A 125 6.74 10.08 6.20
CA GLY A 125 6.33 11.16 5.31
C GLY A 125 5.23 10.77 4.34
N GLU A 126 4.76 11.77 3.59
CA GLU A 126 3.82 11.62 2.49
C GLU A 126 4.27 12.43 1.27
N LYS A 127 4.01 11.88 0.10
CA LYS A 127 4.16 12.57 -1.19
C LYS A 127 2.85 12.45 -1.94
N ILE A 128 2.28 13.59 -2.35
CA ILE A 128 1.02 13.66 -3.09
C ILE A 128 1.30 14.28 -4.45
N VAL A 129 0.82 13.63 -5.53
CA VAL A 129 0.89 14.11 -6.89
C VAL A 129 -0.48 13.87 -7.54
N GLY A 130 -1.28 14.95 -7.69
CA GLY A 130 -2.64 14.85 -8.18
C GLY A 130 -3.50 13.93 -7.32
N ASP A 131 -4.05 12.89 -7.94
CA ASP A 131 -4.87 11.87 -7.29
C ASP A 131 -4.08 10.64 -6.83
N GLN A 132 -2.75 10.73 -6.80
CA GLN A 132 -1.87 9.67 -6.29
C GLN A 132 -1.12 10.16 -5.07
N ALA A 133 -0.87 9.23 -4.15
CA ALA A 133 -0.05 9.50 -2.97
C ALA A 133 0.82 8.28 -2.62
N GLU A 134 1.95 8.57 -1.99
CA GLU A 134 2.83 7.60 -1.40
C GLU A 134 3.07 7.97 0.06
N ILE A 135 2.79 7.02 0.96
CA ILE A 135 2.98 7.18 2.40
C ILE A 135 4.06 6.21 2.84
N SER A 136 5.08 6.73 3.51
CA SER A 136 6.17 5.92 4.06
C SER A 136 6.02 5.80 5.57
N THR A 137 6.13 4.58 6.07
CA THR A 137 6.13 4.26 7.50
C THR A 137 7.29 3.32 7.84
N SER A 138 7.72 3.34 9.10
CA SER A 138 8.60 2.33 9.66
C SER A 138 7.87 1.60 10.78
N ILE A 139 7.88 0.28 10.74
CA ILE A 139 7.32 -0.56 11.79
C ILE A 139 8.45 -1.21 12.55
N GLU A 140 8.52 -0.96 13.86
CA GLU A 140 9.44 -1.66 14.75
C GLU A 140 8.77 -2.90 15.33
N VAL A 141 9.30 -4.07 15.04
CA VAL A 141 8.84 -5.36 15.55
C VAL A 141 9.89 -5.93 16.50
N LYS A 142 9.49 -6.30 17.70
CA LYS A 142 10.35 -7.03 18.64
C LYS A 142 10.28 -8.52 18.36
N ARG A 143 11.36 -9.11 17.84
CA ARG A 143 11.51 -10.55 17.63
C ARG A 143 12.69 -11.09 18.45
N LYS A 144 12.47 -12.10 19.28
CA LYS A 144 13.52 -12.80 20.06
C LYS A 144 14.51 -11.83 20.75
N GLY A 145 14.00 -10.74 21.36
CA GLY A 145 14.81 -9.76 22.05
C GLY A 145 15.54 -8.74 21.16
N ARG A 146 15.40 -8.82 19.84
CA ARG A 146 15.93 -7.84 18.87
C ARG A 146 14.81 -6.99 18.30
N SER A 147 15.07 -5.70 18.10
CA SER A 147 14.19 -4.80 17.35
C SER A 147 14.59 -4.82 15.89
N GLU A 148 13.65 -5.17 15.02
CA GLU A 148 13.81 -5.07 13.56
C GLU A 148 12.88 -3.96 13.06
N ALA A 149 13.43 -3.04 12.27
CA ALA A 149 12.64 -1.99 11.62
C ALA A 149 12.34 -2.41 10.18
N LEU A 150 11.06 -2.43 9.82
CA LEU A 150 10.58 -2.70 8.46
C LEU A 150 10.05 -1.40 7.88
N VAL A 151 10.49 -1.04 6.68
CA VAL A 151 9.93 0.11 5.95
C VAL A 151 8.74 -0.37 5.12
N ILE A 152 7.60 0.29 5.32
CA ILE A 152 6.38 0.03 4.54
C ILE A 152 5.97 1.30 3.82
N GLN A 153 5.81 1.18 2.51
CA GLN A 153 5.28 2.23 1.66
C GLN A 153 3.89 1.82 1.14
N TYR A 154 2.94 2.74 1.25
CA TYR A 154 1.57 2.57 0.76
C TYR A 154 1.41 3.43 -0.49
N LYS A 155 1.14 2.81 -1.63
CA LYS A 155 0.71 3.54 -2.84
C LYS A 155 -0.80 3.68 -2.83
N MET A 156 -1.25 4.93 -2.90
CA MET A 156 -2.66 5.28 -2.76
C MET A 156 -3.15 6.05 -3.98
N ARG A 157 -4.43 5.90 -4.27
CA ARG A 157 -5.13 6.76 -5.21
C ARG A 157 -6.40 7.32 -4.56
N ARG A 158 -6.81 8.49 -5.04
CA ARG A 158 -8.08 9.10 -4.66
C ARG A 158 -9.17 8.61 -5.60
N GLY A 159 -10.18 7.94 -5.06
CA GLY A 159 -11.40 7.57 -5.74
C GLY A 159 -12.60 8.34 -5.17
N THR A 160 -13.81 7.99 -5.59
CA THR A 160 -15.07 8.59 -5.10
C THR A 160 -15.27 8.39 -3.60
N GLY A 161 -14.75 7.30 -3.03
CA GLY A 161 -14.78 7.00 -1.58
C GLY A 161 -13.58 7.55 -0.79
N GLY A 162 -12.76 8.44 -1.37
CA GLY A 162 -11.57 8.98 -0.75
C GLY A 162 -10.28 8.22 -1.11
N TRP A 163 -9.26 8.35 -0.27
CA TRP A 163 -7.97 7.70 -0.48
C TRP A 163 -8.03 6.20 -0.17
N MET A 164 -7.55 5.36 -1.12
CA MET A 164 -7.46 3.91 -0.98
C MET A 164 -6.09 3.41 -1.43
N VAL A 165 -5.59 2.37 -0.79
CA VAL A 165 -4.28 1.76 -1.08
C VAL A 165 -4.44 0.71 -2.19
N TYR A 166 -3.66 0.83 -3.26
CA TYR A 166 -3.64 -0.14 -4.36
C TYR A 166 -2.35 -0.98 -4.42
N ASP A 167 -1.30 -0.58 -3.70
CA ASP A 167 -0.09 -1.39 -3.54
C ASP A 167 0.58 -1.12 -2.19
N VAL A 168 1.17 -2.16 -1.63
CA VAL A 168 1.98 -2.10 -0.42
C VAL A 168 3.37 -2.62 -0.75
N ILE A 169 4.39 -1.84 -0.39
CA ILE A 169 5.80 -2.19 -0.61
C ILE A 169 6.43 -2.38 0.76
N THR A 170 7.02 -3.53 1.01
CA THR A 170 7.75 -3.84 2.26
C THR A 170 9.17 -4.22 1.89
N ASP A 171 10.17 -3.52 2.42
CA ASP A 171 11.59 -3.73 2.10
C ASP A 171 11.80 -3.84 0.58
N ASP A 172 11.31 -2.86 -0.18
CA ASP A 172 11.37 -2.75 -1.64
C ASP A 172 10.60 -3.83 -2.42
N VAL A 173 9.89 -4.74 -1.75
CA VAL A 173 9.07 -5.77 -2.38
C VAL A 173 7.61 -5.32 -2.49
N SER A 174 7.18 -4.96 -3.70
CA SER A 174 5.78 -4.62 -4.01
C SER A 174 4.90 -5.86 -4.06
N VAL A 175 3.79 -5.84 -3.33
CA VAL A 175 2.77 -6.90 -3.34
C VAL A 175 2.21 -7.09 -4.75
N VAL A 176 1.85 -6.00 -5.42
CA VAL A 176 1.32 -6.04 -6.80
C VAL A 176 2.33 -6.61 -7.78
N ARG A 177 3.59 -6.17 -7.75
CA ARG A 177 4.64 -6.69 -8.65
C ARG A 177 4.90 -8.17 -8.41
N ASN A 178 4.89 -8.59 -7.15
CA ASN A 178 5.09 -9.99 -6.77
C ASN A 178 3.96 -10.87 -7.32
N TYR A 179 2.71 -10.50 -7.09
CA TYR A 179 1.55 -11.22 -7.65
C TYR A 179 1.56 -11.20 -9.19
N ARG A 180 1.85 -10.06 -9.82
CA ARG A 180 1.95 -9.96 -11.28
C ARG A 180 2.96 -10.95 -11.86
N SER A 181 4.15 -11.03 -11.28
CA SER A 181 5.17 -12.00 -11.71
C SER A 181 4.71 -13.45 -11.57
N GLN A 182 4.10 -13.78 -10.42
CA GLN A 182 3.60 -15.14 -10.17
C GLN A 182 2.46 -15.50 -11.09
N PHE A 183 1.46 -14.63 -11.25
CA PHE A 183 0.29 -14.88 -12.10
C PHE A 183 0.66 -14.96 -13.57
N ASN A 184 1.49 -14.05 -14.05
CA ASN A 184 2.01 -14.09 -15.41
C ASN A 184 2.72 -15.42 -15.72
N ARG A 185 3.56 -15.90 -14.80
CA ARG A 185 4.24 -17.19 -14.94
C ARG A 185 3.26 -18.37 -15.02
N ILE A 186 2.22 -18.37 -14.19
CA ILE A 186 1.20 -19.42 -14.19
C ILE A 186 0.42 -19.39 -15.51
N ILE A 187 -0.05 -18.22 -15.93
CA ILE A 187 -0.85 -18.06 -17.14
C ILE A 187 -0.04 -18.47 -18.38
N GLN A 188 1.25 -18.07 -18.47
CA GLN A 188 2.12 -18.42 -19.58
C GLN A 188 2.44 -19.90 -19.67
N ARG A 189 2.66 -20.56 -18.52
CA ARG A 189 3.04 -21.98 -18.50
C ARG A 189 1.85 -22.93 -18.52
N GLN A 190 0.69 -22.48 -18.14
CA GLN A 190 -0.51 -23.29 -18.02
C GLN A 190 -1.71 -22.60 -18.67
N SER A 191 -2.49 -21.83 -17.91
CA SER A 191 -3.61 -21.05 -18.41
C SER A 191 -4.13 -20.08 -17.33
N TYR A 192 -5.07 -19.20 -17.73
CA TYR A 192 -5.83 -18.37 -16.78
C TYR A 192 -6.70 -19.22 -15.85
N ASN A 193 -7.37 -20.27 -16.38
CA ASN A 193 -8.18 -21.17 -15.56
C ASN A 193 -7.35 -21.91 -14.52
N ALA A 194 -6.14 -22.34 -14.87
CA ALA A 194 -5.21 -22.93 -13.91
C ALA A 194 -4.81 -21.94 -12.79
N LEU A 195 -4.72 -20.64 -13.08
CA LEU A 195 -4.53 -19.61 -12.04
C LEU A 195 -5.72 -19.56 -11.10
N LEU A 196 -6.96 -19.49 -11.60
CA LEU A 196 -8.17 -19.46 -10.76
C LEU A 196 -8.27 -20.70 -9.86
N GLU A 197 -8.00 -21.88 -10.40
CA GLU A 197 -8.00 -23.14 -9.63
C GLU A 197 -6.95 -23.11 -8.51
N LYS A 198 -5.75 -22.59 -8.79
CA LYS A 198 -4.70 -22.44 -7.76
C LYS A 198 -5.11 -21.47 -6.66
N LEU A 199 -5.77 -20.35 -7.00
CA LEU A 199 -6.29 -19.41 -6.01
C LEU A 199 -7.37 -20.07 -5.15
N ARG A 200 -8.34 -20.76 -5.77
CA ARG A 200 -9.40 -21.49 -5.06
C ARG A 200 -8.83 -22.56 -4.13
N ARG A 201 -7.82 -23.31 -4.58
CA ARG A 201 -7.15 -24.32 -3.75
C ARG A 201 -6.45 -23.68 -2.55
N LYS A 202 -5.68 -22.60 -2.76
CA LYS A 202 -5.06 -21.87 -1.65
C LYS A 202 -6.06 -21.35 -0.61
N LEU A 203 -7.28 -21.04 -1.01
CA LEU A 203 -8.35 -20.63 -0.11
C LEU A 203 -8.97 -21.81 0.67
N LYS A 204 -8.87 -23.04 0.17
CA LYS A 204 -9.34 -24.24 0.87
C LYS A 204 -8.32 -24.81 1.86
N ASP A 205 -7.03 -24.60 1.61
CA ASP A 205 -5.97 -25.09 2.50
C ASP A 205 -6.12 -24.43 3.89
N PRO A 206 -5.99 -25.19 4.99
CA PRO A 206 -6.07 -24.59 6.32
C PRO A 206 -5.00 -23.52 6.52
N ALA A 207 -5.37 -22.44 7.23
CA ALA A 207 -4.51 -21.27 7.45
C ALA A 207 -3.41 -21.53 8.51
#